data_24c3b95d2a5b32190be0e82e51265ebf
#
_entry.id   24c3b95d2a5b32190be0e82e51265ebf
#
_cell.length_a   1.000
_cell.length_b   1.000
_cell.length_c   1.000
_cell.angle_alpha   90.00
_cell.angle_beta   90.00
_cell.angle_gamma   90.00
#
_symmetry.space_group_name_H-M   'P 1'
#
loop_
_entity.id
_entity.type
_entity.pdbx_description
1 polymer ?
#
loop_
_entity_poly.entity_id
_entity_poly.type
_entity_poly.pdbx_seq_one_letter_code
_entity_poly.pdbx_strand_id
1 'polypeptide(L)'
;DIGNINSVAHSYLRFERPRSFFAPMSFGNCGYAFPTIIGAKVARPDRPAVSYAGDGAWAMSMVETMTCVRHGIPVTAVVFHNRQWGAEKKNQVDFYNRRFVAGELDSPSFAGIARSMGAEGIVVDRLEDVGPSLKKAIDMQMNEGKTCIIEIMCTRELGDPFRRDALSKPVRFLDKYRDYV
;
A
#
# COMPACT_ATOMS: atom_id res chain seq x y z
N ASP A 1 -1.90 -1.67 -3.14
CA ASP A 1 -1.35 -0.51 -3.83
C ASP A 1 -0.07 -0.88 -4.58
N ILE A 2 0.48 0.05 -5.39
CA ILE A 2 1.74 -0.19 -6.10
C ILE A 2 2.96 -0.12 -5.15
N GLY A 3 4.09 -0.62 -5.59
CA GLY A 3 5.35 -0.72 -4.84
C GLY A 3 5.77 -2.16 -4.59
N ASN A 4 6.81 -2.36 -3.77
CA ASN A 4 7.32 -3.70 -3.46
C ASN A 4 6.24 -4.62 -2.88
N ILE A 5 5.31 -4.09 -2.10
CA ILE A 5 4.20 -4.85 -1.53
C ILE A 5 3.29 -5.47 -2.59
N ASN A 6 3.08 -4.78 -3.73
CA ASN A 6 2.30 -5.31 -4.84
C ASN A 6 2.96 -6.56 -5.43
N SER A 7 4.26 -6.50 -5.68
CA SER A 7 5.01 -7.62 -6.22
C SER A 7 5.02 -8.82 -5.26
N VAL A 8 5.21 -8.57 -3.96
CA VAL A 8 5.13 -9.63 -2.94
C VAL A 8 3.74 -10.24 -2.89
N ALA A 9 2.70 -9.42 -2.89
CA ALA A 9 1.32 -9.87 -2.82
C ALA A 9 0.95 -10.80 -3.98
N HIS A 10 1.34 -10.44 -5.21
CA HIS A 10 1.07 -11.27 -6.39
C HIS A 10 1.75 -12.64 -6.33
N SER A 11 2.83 -12.77 -5.56
CA SER A 11 3.55 -14.05 -5.41
C SER A 11 2.96 -14.94 -4.33
N TYR A 12 2.33 -14.37 -3.31
CA TYR A 12 1.93 -15.11 -2.12
C TYR A 12 0.43 -15.15 -1.86
N LEU A 13 -0.33 -14.12 -2.28
CA LEU A 13 -1.77 -14.11 -2.05
C LEU A 13 -2.50 -15.06 -3.00
N ARG A 14 -3.50 -15.75 -2.46
CA ARG A 14 -4.40 -16.61 -3.21
C ARG A 14 -5.82 -16.06 -3.14
N PHE A 15 -6.48 -15.98 -4.27
CA PHE A 15 -7.85 -15.47 -4.39
C PHE A 15 -8.74 -16.58 -4.95
N GLU A 16 -9.69 -17.03 -4.15
CA GLU A 16 -10.60 -18.11 -4.51
C GLU A 16 -11.92 -17.61 -5.12
N ARG A 17 -12.15 -16.31 -5.05
CA ARG A 17 -13.37 -15.69 -5.58
C ARG A 17 -13.03 -14.70 -6.68
N PRO A 18 -13.71 -14.76 -7.84
CA PRO A 18 -13.52 -13.78 -8.90
C PRO A 18 -13.90 -12.38 -8.42
N ARG A 19 -13.21 -11.36 -8.95
CA ARG A 19 -13.43 -9.94 -8.65
C ARG A 19 -13.28 -9.60 -7.16
N SER A 20 -12.37 -10.29 -6.46
CA SER A 20 -12.06 -10.02 -5.04
C SER A 20 -10.71 -9.34 -4.82
N PHE A 21 -9.97 -9.04 -5.89
CA PHE A 21 -8.68 -8.40 -5.84
C PHE A 21 -8.59 -7.26 -6.85
N PHE A 22 -8.08 -6.10 -6.40
CA PHE A 22 -7.87 -4.91 -7.20
C PHE A 22 -6.44 -4.43 -7.05
N ALA A 23 -5.78 -4.12 -8.15
CA ALA A 23 -4.43 -3.58 -8.18
C ALA A 23 -4.25 -2.60 -9.35
N PRO A 24 -3.41 -1.56 -9.20
CA PRO A 24 -3.23 -0.52 -10.23
C PRO A 24 -2.30 -0.99 -11.36
N MET A 25 -2.60 -2.15 -11.99
CA MET A 25 -1.69 -2.80 -12.93
C MET A 25 -1.60 -2.12 -14.31
N SER A 26 -2.61 -1.33 -14.68
CA SER A 26 -2.61 -0.69 -16.00
C SER A 26 -1.76 0.58 -16.05
N PHE A 27 -1.73 1.34 -14.97
CA PHE A 27 -1.00 2.60 -14.88
C PHE A 27 0.12 2.60 -13.82
N GLY A 28 -0.06 1.85 -12.73
CA GLY A 28 0.93 1.73 -11.66
C GLY A 28 1.01 2.95 -10.74
N ASN A 29 -0.14 3.60 -10.48
CA ASN A 29 -0.17 4.79 -9.62
C ASN A 29 -0.25 4.43 -8.13
N CYS A 30 0.49 5.18 -7.31
CA CYS A 30 0.34 5.18 -5.86
C CYS A 30 -0.98 5.85 -5.42
N GLY A 31 -1.47 5.48 -4.23
CA GLY A 31 -2.72 6.02 -3.67
C GLY A 31 -3.99 5.42 -4.25
N TYR A 32 -3.89 4.30 -4.95
CA TYR A 32 -5.01 3.61 -5.61
C TYR A 32 -5.83 2.74 -4.65
N ALA A 33 -5.16 1.99 -3.76
CA ALA A 33 -5.82 0.91 -3.02
C ALA A 33 -6.89 1.42 -2.06
N PHE A 34 -6.60 2.44 -1.29
CA PHE A 34 -7.50 2.90 -0.24
C PHE A 34 -8.82 3.46 -0.80
N PRO A 35 -8.83 4.40 -1.77
CA PRO A 35 -10.07 4.85 -2.40
C PRO A 35 -10.84 3.71 -3.09
N THR A 36 -10.11 2.76 -3.68
CA THR A 36 -10.73 1.63 -4.38
C THR A 36 -11.52 0.75 -3.42
N ILE A 37 -10.97 0.43 -2.23
CA ILE A 37 -11.72 -0.40 -1.27
C ILE A 37 -12.89 0.34 -0.63
N ILE A 38 -12.85 1.66 -0.54
CA ILE A 38 -14.00 2.47 -0.11
C ILE A 38 -15.16 2.25 -1.09
N GLY A 39 -14.90 2.39 -2.39
CA GLY A 39 -15.89 2.09 -3.43
C GLY A 39 -16.37 0.64 -3.41
N ALA A 40 -15.46 -0.31 -3.21
CA ALA A 40 -15.82 -1.72 -3.09
C ALA A 40 -16.72 -1.99 -1.86
N LYS A 41 -16.45 -1.33 -0.73
CA LYS A 41 -17.29 -1.45 0.49
C LYS A 41 -18.68 -0.86 0.29
N VAL A 42 -18.77 0.27 -0.38
CA VAL A 42 -20.08 0.86 -0.76
C VAL A 42 -20.87 -0.09 -1.64
N ALA A 43 -20.23 -0.71 -2.63
CA ALA A 43 -20.88 -1.65 -3.55
C ALA A 43 -21.24 -2.99 -2.87
N ARG A 44 -20.48 -3.42 -1.87
CA ARG A 44 -20.65 -4.69 -1.16
C ARG A 44 -20.47 -4.50 0.35
N PRO A 45 -21.44 -3.88 1.02
CA PRO A 45 -21.37 -3.61 2.46
C PRO A 45 -21.37 -4.89 3.32
N ASP A 46 -21.86 -5.98 2.76
CA ASP A 46 -21.92 -7.31 3.38
C ASP A 46 -20.55 -8.03 3.46
N ARG A 47 -19.51 -7.47 2.83
CA ARG A 47 -18.18 -8.11 2.76
C ARG A 47 -17.09 -7.25 3.39
N PRO A 48 -16.06 -7.86 3.98
CA PRO A 48 -14.89 -7.10 4.41
C PRO A 48 -14.16 -6.52 3.21
N ALA A 49 -13.70 -5.28 3.35
CA ALA A 49 -12.89 -4.56 2.38
C ALA A 49 -11.56 -4.17 3.04
N VAL A 50 -10.46 -4.71 2.53
CA VAL A 50 -9.12 -4.53 3.10
C VAL A 50 -8.17 -4.02 2.01
N SER A 51 -7.52 -2.89 2.25
CA SER A 51 -6.41 -2.44 1.42
C SER A 51 -5.07 -2.72 2.10
N TYR A 52 -4.02 -2.83 1.31
CA TYR A 52 -2.66 -2.79 1.80
C TYR A 52 -1.81 -1.88 0.91
N ALA A 53 -0.96 -1.10 1.53
CA ALA A 53 -0.15 -0.08 0.88
C ALA A 53 1.17 0.11 1.62
N GLY A 54 2.22 0.53 0.91
CA GLY A 54 3.38 1.13 1.55
C GLY A 54 3.02 2.50 2.13
N ASP A 55 3.81 2.98 3.07
CA ASP A 55 3.61 4.26 3.75
C ASP A 55 3.50 5.45 2.79
N GLY A 56 4.38 5.55 1.79
CA GLY A 56 4.31 6.61 0.80
C GLY A 56 3.05 6.56 -0.06
N ALA A 57 2.65 5.36 -0.52
CA ALA A 57 1.46 5.21 -1.33
C ALA A 57 0.18 5.51 -0.54
N TRP A 58 0.09 5.03 0.71
CA TRP A 58 -1.06 5.29 1.57
C TRP A 58 -1.20 6.78 1.92
N ALA A 59 -0.07 7.46 2.19
CA ALA A 59 -0.07 8.89 2.50
C ALA A 59 -0.73 9.76 1.41
N MET A 60 -0.71 9.32 0.15
CA MET A 60 -1.34 10.05 -0.95
C MET A 60 -2.88 10.07 -0.89
N SER A 61 -3.49 9.12 -0.19
CA SER A 61 -4.96 9.01 -0.10
C SER A 61 -5.47 8.87 1.34
N MET A 62 -4.62 9.01 2.34
CA MET A 62 -4.99 8.83 3.75
C MET A 62 -6.09 9.77 4.22
N VAL A 63 -6.24 10.94 3.60
CA VAL A 63 -7.29 11.92 3.92
C VAL A 63 -8.69 11.37 3.71
N GLU A 64 -8.85 10.36 2.86
CA GLU A 64 -10.13 9.66 2.65
C GLU A 64 -10.58 8.85 3.88
N THR A 65 -9.73 8.73 4.90
CA THR A 65 -10.15 8.24 6.23
C THR A 65 -11.28 9.10 6.81
N MET A 66 -11.21 10.41 6.59
CA MET A 66 -12.29 11.32 7.02
C MET A 66 -13.58 11.09 6.23
N THR A 67 -13.49 10.74 4.96
CA THR A 67 -14.64 10.33 4.14
C THR A 67 -15.29 9.09 4.71
N CYS A 68 -14.49 8.08 5.06
CA CYS A 68 -14.98 6.84 5.68
C CYS A 68 -15.72 7.11 6.99
N VAL A 69 -15.11 7.89 7.89
CA VAL A 69 -15.69 8.23 9.19
C VAL A 69 -16.99 9.04 9.02
N ARG A 70 -16.94 10.09 8.18
CA ARG A 70 -18.10 10.97 7.95
C ARG A 70 -19.32 10.23 7.41
N HIS A 71 -19.10 9.28 6.50
CA HIS A 71 -20.17 8.59 5.78
C HIS A 71 -20.46 7.18 6.32
N GLY A 72 -19.82 6.78 7.43
CA GLY A 72 -20.02 5.45 8.00
C GLY A 72 -19.66 4.32 7.05
N ILE A 73 -18.58 4.46 6.28
CA ILE A 73 -18.08 3.44 5.34
C ILE A 73 -16.92 2.69 6.01
N PRO A 74 -17.17 1.58 6.72
CA PRO A 74 -16.15 0.89 7.47
C PRO A 74 -15.21 0.10 6.55
N VAL A 75 -13.91 0.41 6.60
CA VAL A 75 -12.87 -0.28 5.83
C VAL A 75 -11.65 -0.55 6.71
N THR A 76 -10.81 -1.50 6.30
CA THR A 76 -9.53 -1.77 6.97
C THR A 76 -8.39 -1.44 6.01
N ALA A 77 -7.43 -0.64 6.45
CA ALA A 77 -6.20 -0.39 5.71
C ALA A 77 -4.99 -0.95 6.47
N VAL A 78 -4.13 -1.68 5.78
CA VAL A 78 -2.85 -2.17 6.28
C VAL A 78 -1.74 -1.35 5.63
N VAL A 79 -0.99 -0.62 6.45
CA VAL A 79 0.08 0.28 6.01
C VAL A 79 1.42 -0.31 6.42
N PHE A 80 2.24 -0.70 5.46
CA PHE A 80 3.61 -1.15 5.68
C PHE A 80 4.52 0.07 5.81
N HIS A 81 4.94 0.37 7.02
CA HIS A 81 5.65 1.59 7.37
C HIS A 81 7.15 1.32 7.54
N ASN A 82 7.93 1.66 6.52
CA ASN A 82 9.39 1.56 6.54
C ASN A 82 10.10 2.91 6.36
N ARG A 83 9.36 4.02 6.30
CA ARG A 83 9.84 5.40 6.18
C ARG A 83 10.69 5.64 4.93
N GLN A 84 10.30 5.05 3.82
CA GLN A 84 11.03 5.24 2.56
C GLN A 84 10.22 4.81 1.34
N TRP A 85 10.52 5.42 0.21
CA TRP A 85 10.12 4.92 -1.10
C TRP A 85 11.03 3.75 -1.49
N GLY A 86 10.73 2.55 -0.98
CA GLY A 86 11.62 1.40 -1.07
C GLY A 86 11.91 0.95 -2.51
N ALA A 87 10.93 0.97 -3.39
CA ALA A 87 11.10 0.60 -4.79
C ALA A 87 12.01 1.60 -5.53
N GLU A 88 11.78 2.90 -5.33
CA GLU A 88 12.57 3.97 -5.94
C GLU A 88 14.00 3.99 -5.40
N LYS A 89 14.19 3.79 -4.10
CA LYS A 89 15.54 3.66 -3.51
C LYS A 89 16.28 2.45 -4.06
N LYS A 90 15.60 1.32 -4.26
CA LYS A 90 16.22 0.15 -4.88
C LYS A 90 16.66 0.45 -6.31
N ASN A 91 15.85 1.14 -7.11
CA ASN A 91 16.23 1.60 -8.43
C ASN A 91 17.46 2.54 -8.39
N GLN A 92 17.54 3.42 -7.39
CA GLN A 92 18.68 4.32 -7.20
C GLN A 92 19.96 3.57 -6.81
N VAL A 93 19.82 2.45 -6.09
CA VAL A 93 20.95 1.54 -5.83
C VAL A 93 21.41 0.85 -7.11
N ASP A 94 20.47 0.28 -7.86
CA ASP A 94 20.78 -0.62 -8.97
C ASP A 94 21.24 0.12 -10.25
N PHE A 95 20.69 1.32 -10.50
CA PHE A 95 20.88 2.03 -11.78
C PHE A 95 21.56 3.39 -11.65
N TYR A 96 21.65 3.97 -10.44
CA TYR A 96 22.13 5.34 -10.25
C TYR A 96 23.26 5.46 -9.23
N ASN A 97 24.06 4.40 -9.06
CA ASN A 97 25.25 4.36 -8.18
C ASN A 97 24.94 4.86 -6.76
N ARG A 98 23.79 4.49 -6.20
CA ARG A 98 23.33 4.90 -4.86
C ARG A 98 23.16 6.42 -4.70
N ARG A 99 22.90 7.13 -5.76
CA ARG A 99 22.57 8.56 -5.70
C ARG A 99 21.12 8.73 -5.24
N PHE A 100 20.95 8.81 -3.92
CA PHE A 100 19.63 8.90 -3.32
C PHE A 100 19.05 10.31 -3.42
N VAL A 101 17.85 10.41 -4.00
CA VAL A 101 17.07 11.64 -4.09
C VAL A 101 15.63 11.31 -3.72
N ALA A 102 15.06 12.07 -2.78
CA ALA A 102 13.67 11.99 -2.35
C ALA A 102 13.19 10.58 -1.95
N GLY A 103 14.10 9.69 -1.55
CA GLY A 103 13.77 8.32 -1.17
C GLY A 103 13.38 8.13 0.30
N GLU A 104 13.64 9.12 1.14
CA GLU A 104 13.34 9.10 2.56
C GLU A 104 11.96 9.68 2.83
N LEU A 105 11.24 9.07 3.76
CA LEU A 105 9.94 9.55 4.24
C LEU A 105 10.02 9.76 5.75
N ASP A 106 9.89 11.01 6.19
CA ASP A 106 9.81 11.36 7.59
C ASP A 106 8.34 11.41 8.03
N SER A 107 7.71 10.24 8.00
CA SER A 107 6.29 10.12 8.29
C SER A 107 6.03 9.94 9.78
N PRO A 108 5.01 10.62 10.35
CA PRO A 108 4.54 10.34 11.71
C PRO A 108 3.79 9.00 11.75
N SER A 109 3.30 8.60 12.93
CA SER A 109 2.46 7.42 13.05
C SER A 109 1.15 7.54 12.27
N PHE A 110 0.92 6.66 11.32
CA PHE A 110 -0.32 6.60 10.55
C PHE A 110 -1.51 6.13 11.39
N ALA A 111 -1.28 5.23 12.34
CA ALA A 111 -2.30 4.87 13.33
C ALA A 111 -2.68 6.06 14.21
N GLY A 112 -1.71 6.91 14.56
CA GLY A 112 -1.95 8.17 15.28
C GLY A 112 -2.79 9.16 14.47
N ILE A 113 -2.43 9.35 13.20
CA ILE A 113 -3.18 10.18 12.25
C ILE A 113 -4.62 9.66 12.10
N ALA A 114 -4.80 8.35 11.92
CA ALA A 114 -6.12 7.75 11.77
C ALA A 114 -7.02 8.03 12.98
N ARG A 115 -6.49 7.90 14.19
CA ARG A 115 -7.22 8.26 15.43
C ARG A 115 -7.60 9.74 15.47
N SER A 116 -6.71 10.62 15.04
CA SER A 116 -7.00 12.05 14.95
C SER A 116 -8.10 12.38 13.93
N MET A 117 -8.29 11.53 12.93
CA MET A 117 -9.37 11.63 11.93
C MET A 117 -10.67 10.94 12.39
N GLY A 118 -10.71 10.36 13.59
CA GLY A 118 -11.89 9.67 14.14
C GLY A 118 -12.02 8.18 13.76
N ALA A 119 -10.99 7.60 13.17
CA ALA A 119 -10.91 6.16 12.91
C ALA A 119 -10.16 5.42 14.03
N GLU A 120 -10.16 4.09 13.97
CA GLU A 120 -9.30 3.26 14.82
C GLU A 120 -7.89 3.14 14.22
N GLY A 121 -6.89 3.03 15.08
CA GLY A 121 -5.50 2.88 14.64
C GLY A 121 -4.77 1.87 15.53
N ILE A 122 -4.13 0.90 14.90
CA ILE A 122 -3.35 -0.16 15.57
C ILE A 122 -1.92 -0.08 15.05
N VAL A 123 -0.94 -0.04 15.95
CA VAL A 123 0.49 -0.17 15.60
C VAL A 123 0.91 -1.60 15.86
N VAL A 124 1.60 -2.21 14.91
CA VAL A 124 2.12 -3.58 14.99
C VAL A 124 3.62 -3.54 14.69
N ASP A 125 4.43 -3.99 15.63
CA ASP A 125 5.89 -4.05 15.54
C ASP A 125 6.44 -5.49 15.60
N ARG A 126 5.57 -6.48 15.81
CA ARG A 126 5.92 -7.89 15.89
C ARG A 126 5.13 -8.71 14.87
N LEU A 127 5.79 -9.65 14.23
CA LEU A 127 5.17 -10.47 13.17
C LEU A 127 3.96 -11.28 13.68
N GLU A 128 4.06 -11.82 14.89
CA GLU A 128 2.99 -12.61 15.51
C GLU A 128 1.70 -11.83 15.76
N ASP A 129 1.79 -10.50 15.87
CA ASP A 129 0.63 -9.64 16.13
C ASP A 129 -0.11 -9.20 14.86
N VAL A 130 0.46 -9.44 13.68
CA VAL A 130 -0.15 -9.05 12.38
C VAL A 130 -1.50 -9.74 12.17
N GLY A 131 -1.53 -11.07 12.30
CA GLY A 131 -2.76 -11.84 12.11
C GLY A 131 -3.87 -11.47 13.10
N PRO A 132 -3.60 -11.46 14.42
CA PRO A 132 -4.54 -11.01 15.43
C PRO A 132 -5.07 -9.59 15.19
N SER A 133 -4.20 -8.64 14.83
CA SER A 133 -4.58 -7.25 14.55
C SER A 133 -5.48 -7.14 13.33
N LEU A 134 -5.17 -7.87 12.26
CA LEU A 134 -6.02 -7.90 11.07
C LEU A 134 -7.41 -8.48 11.37
N LYS A 135 -7.46 -9.58 12.12
CA LYS A 135 -8.73 -10.18 12.53
C LYS A 135 -9.56 -9.20 13.36
N LYS A 136 -8.94 -8.53 14.33
CA LYS A 136 -9.60 -7.51 15.15
C LYS A 136 -10.14 -6.35 14.30
N ALA A 137 -9.34 -5.84 13.37
CA ALA A 137 -9.76 -4.74 12.50
C ALA A 137 -10.93 -5.12 11.57
N ILE A 138 -10.93 -6.35 11.06
CA ILE A 138 -12.06 -6.88 10.27
C ILE A 138 -13.31 -7.04 11.14
N ASP A 139 -13.17 -7.47 12.38
CA ASP A 139 -14.28 -7.57 13.33
C ASP A 139 -14.88 -6.18 13.62
N MET A 140 -14.05 -5.18 13.91
CA MET A 140 -14.47 -3.79 14.06
C MET A 140 -15.19 -3.27 12.81
N GLN A 141 -14.67 -3.60 11.63
CA GLN A 141 -15.28 -3.21 10.35
C GLN A 141 -16.67 -3.80 10.18
N MET A 142 -16.82 -5.10 10.42
CA MET A 142 -18.05 -5.83 10.08
C MET A 142 -19.12 -5.76 11.17
N ASN A 143 -18.73 -5.70 12.44
CA ASN A 143 -19.63 -5.78 13.57
C ASN A 143 -19.83 -4.45 14.30
N GLU A 144 -18.83 -3.54 14.23
CA GLU A 144 -18.91 -2.24 14.93
C GLU A 144 -19.09 -1.07 13.94
N GLY A 145 -18.98 -1.29 12.63
CA GLY A 145 -19.09 -0.24 11.62
C GLY A 145 -17.92 0.75 11.64
N LYS A 146 -16.73 0.33 12.10
CA LYS A 146 -15.57 1.21 12.25
C LYS A 146 -14.54 1.03 11.15
N THR A 147 -13.93 2.14 10.74
CA THR A 147 -12.71 2.14 9.91
C THR A 147 -11.49 1.96 10.80
N CYS A 148 -10.58 1.08 10.41
CA CYS A 148 -9.35 0.81 11.15
C CYS A 148 -8.11 0.84 10.24
N ILE A 149 -7.08 1.53 10.69
CA ILE A 149 -5.76 1.57 10.05
C ILE A 149 -4.78 0.78 10.90
N ILE A 150 -4.20 -0.28 10.32
CA ILE A 150 -3.15 -1.09 10.92
C ILE A 150 -1.83 -0.62 10.36
N GLU A 151 -0.98 -0.05 11.20
CA GLU A 151 0.36 0.39 10.87
C GLU A 151 1.36 -0.70 11.26
N ILE A 152 1.95 -1.37 10.26
CA ILE A 152 2.95 -2.41 10.47
C ILE A 152 4.34 -1.80 10.32
N MET A 153 5.11 -1.81 11.40
CA MET A 153 6.49 -1.33 11.38
C MET A 153 7.40 -2.33 10.67
N CYS A 154 8.02 -1.90 9.59
CA CYS A 154 8.86 -2.76 8.74
C CYS A 154 10.32 -2.34 8.81
N THR A 155 11.22 -3.29 8.49
CA THR A 155 12.63 -3.01 8.30
C THR A 155 12.85 -2.10 7.09
N ARG A 156 14.01 -1.44 7.06
CA ARG A 156 14.40 -0.55 5.95
C ARG A 156 15.19 -1.26 4.86
N GLU A 157 15.25 -2.58 4.90
CA GLU A 157 15.88 -3.36 3.85
C GLU A 157 15.21 -3.13 2.51
N LEU A 158 16.01 -2.96 1.48
CA LEU A 158 15.53 -2.82 0.11
C LEU A 158 15.34 -4.22 -0.47
N GLY A 159 14.09 -4.60 -0.68
CA GLY A 159 13.78 -5.86 -1.34
C GLY A 159 14.28 -5.89 -2.78
N ASP A 160 14.66 -7.08 -3.26
CA ASP A 160 14.95 -7.27 -4.67
C ASP A 160 13.66 -7.21 -5.48
N PRO A 161 13.62 -6.44 -6.58
CA PRO A 161 12.47 -6.47 -7.46
C PRO A 161 12.34 -7.85 -8.11
N PHE A 162 11.11 -8.35 -8.26
CA PHE A 162 10.86 -9.64 -8.90
C PHE A 162 11.32 -9.71 -10.37
N ARG A 163 11.57 -8.56 -10.97
CA ARG A 163 12.12 -8.43 -12.32
C ARG A 163 13.47 -7.76 -12.26
N ARG A 164 14.50 -8.54 -12.03
CA ARG A 164 15.89 -8.08 -12.02
C ARG A 164 16.34 -7.46 -13.34
N ASP A 165 15.71 -7.85 -14.44
CA ASP A 165 16.04 -7.44 -15.81
C ASP A 165 15.08 -6.41 -16.40
N ALA A 166 14.00 -6.03 -15.68
CA ALA A 166 12.95 -5.16 -16.23
C ALA A 166 13.45 -3.79 -16.68
N LEU A 167 14.54 -3.30 -16.10
CA LEU A 167 15.16 -2.02 -16.43
C LEU A 167 16.59 -2.16 -17.02
N SER A 168 17.06 -3.40 -17.23
CA SER A 168 18.44 -3.64 -17.65
C SER A 168 18.73 -3.24 -19.08
N LYS A 169 17.72 -3.21 -19.96
CA LYS A 169 17.81 -2.67 -21.31
C LYS A 169 16.44 -2.15 -21.76
N PRO A 170 16.36 -1.00 -22.42
CA PRO A 170 15.13 -0.58 -23.07
C PRO A 170 14.74 -1.62 -24.12
N VAL A 171 13.55 -2.18 -24.00
CA VAL A 171 13.07 -3.28 -24.84
C VAL A 171 12.82 -2.84 -26.28
N ARG A 172 12.69 -1.53 -26.53
CA ARG A 172 12.55 -0.95 -27.86
C ARG A 172 13.15 0.45 -27.90
N PHE A 173 14.23 0.61 -28.65
CA PHE A 173 14.57 1.90 -29.25
C PHE A 173 13.77 2.03 -30.55
N LEU A 174 12.86 2.96 -30.60
CA LEU A 174 12.34 3.42 -31.89
C LEU A 174 13.44 4.28 -32.50
N ASP A 175 13.79 4.04 -33.77
CA ASP A 175 14.86 4.75 -34.47
C ASP A 175 14.74 6.28 -34.36
N LYS A 176 13.51 6.80 -34.31
CA LYS A 176 13.23 8.23 -34.11
C LYS A 176 13.71 8.84 -32.81
N TYR A 177 14.10 8.01 -31.82
CA TYR A 177 14.61 8.46 -30.51
C TYR A 177 16.08 8.13 -30.30
N ARG A 178 16.77 7.59 -31.30
CA ARG A 178 18.16 7.14 -31.19
C ARG A 178 19.11 8.28 -30.81
N ASP A 179 18.80 9.51 -31.22
CA ASP A 179 19.62 10.69 -30.97
C ASP A 179 19.43 11.33 -29.60
N TYR A 180 18.52 10.76 -28.77
CA TYR A 180 18.21 11.26 -27.44
C TYR A 180 18.72 10.33 -26.30
N VAL A 181 19.53 9.33 -26.61
CA VAL A 181 20.06 8.33 -25.67
C VAL A 181 21.56 8.40 -25.56
#